data_78644e561ee387ef20cbce62685e7232
#
_entry.id   78644e561ee387ef20cbce62685e7232
#
_cell.length_a   1.000
_cell.length_b   1.000
_cell.length_c   1.000
_cell.angle_alpha   90.00
_cell.angle_beta   90.00
_cell.angle_gamma   90.00
#
_symmetry.space_group_name_H-M   'P 1'
#
loop_
_entity.id
_entity.type
_entity.pdbx_description
1 polymer ?
#
loop_
_entity_poly.entity_id
_entity_poly.type
_entity_poly.pdbx_seq_one_letter_code
_entity_poly.pdbx_strand_id
1 'polypeptide(L)'
;MALGTRTDPFLGFNFAVEIRSLVVGGFSDVSGLQAELEVQEYREGGLNEYIHKRAGPTRYPSNLTLKKGVTDATALWSWYCNVMQGTIERKNLSIVLMDSAGNEQRRWNFLRAYPVKWTGPDLRAATAEVAAETVELAHDGLSPQ
;
A
#
# COMPACT_ATOMS: atom_id res chain seq x y z
N MET A 1 -2.32 32.36 27.45
CA MET A 1 -2.51 30.92 27.59
C MET A 1 -3.27 30.36 26.39
N ALA A 2 -2.75 29.37 25.79
CA ALA A 2 -3.46 28.69 24.73
C ALA A 2 -4.58 27.85 25.29
N LEU A 3 -5.80 28.00 24.77
CA LEU A 3 -6.98 27.27 25.22
C LEU A 3 -7.10 25.90 24.60
N GLY A 4 -6.15 25.51 23.80
CA GLY A 4 -6.11 24.21 23.13
C GLY A 4 -5.11 24.27 22.00
N THR A 5 -4.61 23.10 21.63
CA THR A 5 -3.70 22.98 20.51
C THR A 5 -4.49 22.46 19.30
N ARG A 6 -4.55 23.28 18.28
CA ARG A 6 -5.16 22.85 17.02
C ARG A 6 -4.22 21.85 16.34
N THR A 7 -4.77 20.69 15.97
CA THR A 7 -4.04 19.67 15.24
C THR A 7 -4.68 19.49 13.88
N ASP A 8 -3.98 19.89 12.83
CA ASP A 8 -4.47 19.71 11.47
C ASP A 8 -4.09 18.33 10.95
N PRO A 9 -4.95 17.70 10.15
CA PRO A 9 -4.61 16.44 9.50
C PRO A 9 -3.42 16.61 8.55
N PHE A 10 -2.63 15.55 8.39
CA PHE A 10 -1.53 15.54 7.42
C PHE A 10 -2.08 15.50 6.00
N LEU A 11 -1.41 16.20 5.10
CA LEU A 11 -1.75 16.19 3.68
C LEU A 11 -1.11 14.98 3.00
N GLY A 12 -1.89 14.29 2.18
CA GLY A 12 -1.45 13.05 1.54
C GLY A 12 -0.53 13.22 0.33
N PHE A 13 -0.09 14.44 0.01
CA PHE A 13 0.72 14.66 -1.18
C PHE A 13 2.23 14.43 -0.98
N ASN A 14 2.69 14.43 0.26
CA ASN A 14 4.12 14.28 0.57
C ASN A 14 4.38 12.94 1.21
N PHE A 15 4.73 11.97 0.38
CA PHE A 15 4.98 10.61 0.84
C PHE A 15 6.17 10.00 0.12
N ALA A 16 6.72 8.96 0.74
CA ALA A 16 7.78 8.14 0.14
C ALA A 16 7.44 6.67 0.28
N VAL A 17 7.95 5.86 -0.63
CA VAL A 17 7.83 4.41 -0.58
C VAL A 17 9.23 3.84 -0.45
N GLU A 18 9.46 3.09 0.62
CA GLU A 18 10.72 2.40 0.88
C GLU A 18 10.51 0.91 0.69
N ILE A 19 11.18 0.34 -0.30
CA ILE A 19 11.12 -1.10 -0.57
C ILE A 19 12.48 -1.69 -0.25
N ARG A 20 12.51 -2.67 0.64
CA ARG A 20 13.76 -3.28 1.07
C ARG A 20 14.54 -3.83 -0.13
N SER A 21 15.81 -3.50 -0.20
CA SER A 21 16.74 -3.92 -1.26
C SER A 21 16.43 -3.36 -2.65
N LEU A 22 15.49 -2.42 -2.77
CA LEU A 22 15.24 -1.72 -4.02
C LEU A 22 15.42 -0.22 -3.82
N VAL A 23 16.12 0.40 -4.76
CA VAL A 23 16.23 1.86 -4.82
C VAL A 23 15.25 2.34 -5.87
N VAL A 24 14.06 2.74 -5.43
CA VAL A 24 12.99 3.20 -6.31
C VAL A 24 12.42 4.49 -5.72
N GLY A 25 12.27 5.49 -6.57
CA GLY A 25 11.69 6.76 -6.17
C GLY A 25 10.69 7.26 -7.20
N GLY A 26 10.12 8.42 -6.93
CA GLY A 26 9.25 9.10 -7.87
C GLY A 26 7.85 8.52 -7.98
N PHE A 27 7.34 7.90 -6.91
CA PHE A 27 5.96 7.44 -6.88
C PHE A 27 5.00 8.61 -6.84
N SER A 28 3.97 8.56 -7.67
CA SER A 28 2.94 9.60 -7.74
C SER A 28 1.69 9.23 -6.96
N ASP A 29 1.36 7.95 -6.89
CA ASP A 29 0.14 7.48 -6.26
C ASP A 29 0.40 6.19 -5.48
N VAL A 30 -0.24 6.09 -4.33
CA VAL A 30 -0.29 4.86 -3.53
C VAL A 30 -1.73 4.66 -3.09
N SER A 31 -2.25 3.46 -3.27
CA SER A 31 -3.59 3.10 -2.83
C SER A 31 -3.62 1.64 -2.35
N GLY A 32 -4.70 1.27 -1.68
CA GLY A 32 -4.84 -0.08 -1.14
C GLY A 32 -4.39 -0.20 0.31
N LEU A 33 -4.19 0.92 1.01
CA LEU A 33 -3.89 0.93 2.44
C LEU A 33 -5.16 0.57 3.21
N GLN A 34 -5.38 -0.72 3.42
CA GLN A 34 -6.66 -1.20 3.93
C GLN A 34 -6.47 -2.45 4.78
N ALA A 35 -7.20 -2.51 5.88
CA ALA A 35 -7.28 -3.69 6.72
C ALA A 35 -8.69 -3.80 7.26
N GLU A 36 -9.18 -5.03 7.41
CA GLU A 36 -10.48 -5.26 8.03
C GLU A 36 -10.46 -6.54 8.86
N LEU A 37 -11.35 -6.59 9.83
CA LEU A 37 -11.59 -7.79 10.61
C LEU A 37 -12.79 -8.52 10.03
N GLU A 38 -12.67 -9.82 9.88
CA GLU A 38 -13.81 -10.66 9.59
C GLU A 38 -14.68 -10.74 10.83
N VAL A 39 -15.96 -10.44 10.69
CA VAL A 39 -16.93 -10.56 11.79
C VAL A 39 -17.68 -11.86 11.63
N GLN A 40 -17.58 -12.73 12.64
CA GLN A 40 -18.29 -13.99 12.65
C GLN A 40 -19.56 -13.83 13.47
N GLU A 41 -20.68 -14.25 12.90
CA GLU A 41 -21.97 -14.19 13.56
C GLU A 41 -22.37 -15.58 14.03
N TYR A 42 -22.92 -15.67 15.25
CA TYR A 42 -23.47 -16.90 15.77
C TYR A 42 -24.68 -16.61 16.65
N ARG A 43 -25.57 -17.60 16.74
CA ARG A 43 -26.71 -17.54 17.63
C ARG A 43 -26.50 -18.52 18.76
N GLU A 44 -26.66 -18.04 19.99
CA GLU A 44 -26.64 -18.89 21.16
C GLU A 44 -27.99 -19.57 21.32
N GLY A 45 -28.00 -20.86 21.63
CA GLY A 45 -29.17 -21.69 21.63
C GLY A 45 -30.27 -21.35 22.64
N GLY A 46 -30.04 -20.48 23.58
CA GLY A 46 -31.05 -20.02 24.53
C GLY A 46 -31.43 -18.56 24.40
N LEU A 47 -30.77 -17.82 23.50
CA LEU A 47 -30.94 -16.39 23.30
C LEU A 47 -31.32 -16.11 21.87
N ASN A 48 -32.60 -15.87 21.62
CA ASN A 48 -33.10 -15.59 20.27
C ASN A 48 -33.26 -14.09 19.99
N GLU A 49 -32.90 -13.25 20.96
CA GLU A 49 -33.15 -11.80 20.85
C GLU A 49 -32.18 -11.07 19.96
N TYR A 50 -30.96 -11.58 19.79
CA TYR A 50 -29.94 -10.93 18.97
C TYR A 50 -28.89 -11.93 18.49
N ILE A 51 -28.20 -11.54 17.44
CA ILE A 51 -27.09 -12.31 16.88
C ILE A 51 -25.81 -11.84 17.55
N HIS A 52 -25.02 -12.78 18.08
CA HIS A 52 -23.73 -12.47 18.67
C HIS A 52 -22.70 -12.28 17.56
N LYS A 53 -21.87 -11.27 17.70
CA LYS A 53 -20.79 -11.00 16.76
C LYS A 53 -19.46 -11.22 17.44
N ARG A 54 -18.60 -11.94 16.76
CA ARG A 54 -17.28 -12.30 17.25
C ARG A 54 -16.22 -11.83 16.25
N ALA A 55 -15.11 -11.27 16.77
CA ALA A 55 -14.01 -10.88 15.92
C ALA A 55 -13.34 -12.13 15.32
N GLY A 56 -13.22 -12.13 14.00
CA GLY A 56 -12.48 -13.14 13.27
C GLY A 56 -11.06 -12.67 12.94
N PRO A 57 -10.38 -13.32 11.98
CA PRO A 57 -9.05 -12.91 11.60
C PRO A 57 -9.04 -11.58 10.84
N THR A 58 -7.90 -10.89 10.87
CA THR A 58 -7.69 -9.69 10.08
C THR A 58 -7.51 -10.07 8.61
N ARG A 59 -8.14 -9.33 7.73
CA ARG A 59 -8.00 -9.52 6.29
C ARG A 59 -7.51 -8.24 5.63
N TYR A 60 -6.85 -8.40 4.51
CA TYR A 60 -6.36 -7.30 3.69
C TYR A 60 -6.98 -7.43 2.30
N PRO A 61 -8.19 -6.87 2.12
CA PRO A 61 -9.00 -7.15 0.92
C PRO A 61 -8.46 -6.53 -0.36
N SER A 62 -7.58 -5.53 -0.25
CA SER A 62 -7.03 -4.83 -1.41
C SER A 62 -5.54 -5.04 -1.50
N ASN A 63 -5.04 -5.29 -2.72
CA ASN A 63 -3.62 -5.22 -2.98
C ASN A 63 -3.14 -3.78 -2.88
N LEU A 64 -1.86 -3.63 -2.56
CA LEU A 64 -1.23 -2.32 -2.54
C LEU A 64 -0.91 -1.94 -3.99
N THR A 65 -1.35 -0.76 -4.41
CA THR A 65 -1.14 -0.28 -5.78
C THR A 65 -0.20 0.92 -5.75
N LEU A 66 0.91 0.80 -6.48
CA LEU A 66 1.93 1.84 -6.58
C LEU A 66 2.02 2.32 -8.03
N LYS A 67 2.00 3.63 -8.21
CA LYS A 67 2.13 4.25 -9.53
C LYS A 67 3.33 5.19 -9.55
N LYS A 68 4.10 5.14 -10.60
CA LYS A 68 5.25 6.05 -10.78
C LYS A 68 5.48 6.35 -12.25
N GLY A 69 6.14 7.47 -12.52
CA GLY A 69 6.59 7.77 -13.88
C GLY A 69 7.65 6.77 -14.34
N VAL A 70 7.62 6.44 -15.61
CA VAL A 70 8.62 5.56 -16.20
C VAL A 70 9.93 6.33 -16.32
N THR A 71 11.00 5.76 -15.78
CA THR A 71 12.35 6.33 -15.80
C THR A 71 13.34 5.25 -16.21
N ASP A 72 14.62 5.56 -16.16
CA ASP A 72 15.68 4.58 -16.40
C ASP A 72 15.75 3.50 -15.32
N ALA A 73 15.12 3.75 -14.15
CA ALA A 73 15.08 2.77 -13.07
C ALA A 73 14.09 1.66 -13.41
N THR A 74 14.58 0.43 -13.53
CA THR A 74 13.80 -0.74 -13.93
C THR A 74 13.57 -1.73 -12.80
N ALA A 75 13.79 -1.31 -11.55
CA ALA A 75 13.75 -2.22 -10.41
C ALA A 75 12.38 -2.89 -10.23
N LEU A 76 11.28 -2.15 -10.40
CA LEU A 76 9.94 -2.73 -10.29
C LEU A 76 9.65 -3.72 -11.42
N TRP A 77 10.01 -3.37 -12.64
CA TRP A 77 9.83 -4.24 -13.78
C TRP A 77 10.67 -5.53 -13.63
N SER A 78 11.92 -5.40 -13.20
CA SER A 78 12.78 -6.55 -12.97
C SER A 78 12.25 -7.46 -11.88
N TRP A 79 11.71 -6.89 -10.81
CA TRP A 79 11.09 -7.67 -9.74
C TRP A 79 9.90 -8.46 -10.26
N TYR A 80 9.03 -7.80 -11.07
CA TYR A 80 7.89 -8.49 -11.68
C TYR A 80 8.33 -9.56 -12.67
N CYS A 81 9.36 -9.31 -13.48
CA CYS A 81 9.91 -10.30 -14.41
C CYS A 81 10.37 -11.56 -13.69
N ASN A 82 11.01 -11.42 -12.53
CA ASN A 82 11.43 -12.56 -11.74
C ASN A 82 10.22 -13.39 -11.28
N VAL A 83 9.14 -12.75 -10.91
CA VAL A 83 7.90 -13.45 -10.54
C VAL A 83 7.32 -14.21 -11.72
N MET A 84 7.32 -13.62 -12.92
CA MET A 84 6.86 -14.31 -14.12
C MET A 84 7.69 -15.55 -14.44
N GLN A 85 8.96 -15.55 -14.08
CA GLN A 85 9.87 -16.68 -14.28
C GLN A 85 9.82 -17.71 -13.15
N GLY A 86 8.93 -17.52 -12.17
CA GLY A 86 8.75 -18.43 -11.07
C GLY A 86 9.57 -18.12 -9.82
N THR A 87 10.38 -17.06 -9.85
CA THR A 87 11.17 -16.64 -8.69
C THR A 87 10.42 -15.55 -7.95
N ILE A 88 9.74 -15.92 -6.85
CA ILE A 88 8.99 -14.97 -6.05
C ILE A 88 9.87 -14.52 -4.89
N GLU A 89 10.33 -13.27 -4.97
CA GLU A 89 11.09 -12.65 -3.89
C GLU A 89 10.16 -11.71 -3.14
N ARG A 90 9.90 -12.01 -1.88
CA ARG A 90 9.04 -11.20 -1.02
C ARG A 90 9.86 -10.15 -0.30
N LYS A 91 9.37 -8.93 -0.27
CA LYS A 91 10.09 -7.80 0.31
C LYS A 91 9.18 -7.04 1.26
N ASN A 92 9.73 -6.63 2.39
CA ASN A 92 9.03 -5.70 3.27
C ASN A 92 9.12 -4.31 2.66
N LEU A 93 8.05 -3.55 2.79
CA LEU A 93 8.05 -2.17 2.32
C LEU A 93 7.34 -1.27 3.30
N SER A 94 7.63 0.03 3.22
CA SER A 94 7.02 1.03 4.07
C SER A 94 6.50 2.18 3.23
N ILE A 95 5.30 2.64 3.57
CA ILE A 95 4.75 3.89 3.05
C ILE A 95 4.93 4.93 4.13
N VAL A 96 5.60 6.01 3.82
CA VAL A 96 5.96 7.05 4.78
C VAL A 96 5.26 8.35 4.39
N LEU A 97 4.43 8.86 5.28
CA LEU A 97 3.81 10.18 5.14
C LEU A 97 4.70 11.20 5.84
N MET A 98 5.05 12.27 5.14
CA MET A 98 5.95 13.30 5.62
C MET A 98 5.24 14.64 5.72
N ASP A 99 5.78 15.53 6.54
CA ASP A 99 5.32 16.92 6.57
C ASP A 99 5.96 17.72 5.42
N SER A 100 5.64 19.01 5.32
CA SER A 100 6.17 19.87 4.27
C SER A 100 7.68 20.08 4.33
N ALA A 101 8.27 19.84 5.49
CA ALA A 101 9.72 19.94 5.69
C ALA A 101 10.46 18.61 5.42
N GLY A 102 9.71 17.56 5.08
CA GLY A 102 10.30 16.26 4.81
C GLY A 102 10.50 15.36 6.03
N ASN A 103 9.96 15.74 7.19
CA ASN A 103 10.04 14.92 8.39
C ASN A 103 8.97 13.84 8.39
N GLU A 104 9.36 12.63 8.79
CA GLU A 104 8.42 11.51 8.87
C GLU A 104 7.37 11.76 9.94
N GLN A 105 6.10 11.60 9.57
CA GLN A 105 4.98 11.77 10.49
C GLN A 105 4.23 10.47 10.74
N ARG A 106 4.07 9.64 9.72
CA ARG A 106 3.42 8.34 9.80
C ARG A 106 4.14 7.35 8.93
N ARG A 107 4.14 6.08 9.37
CA ARG A 107 4.75 4.99 8.63
C ARG A 107 3.84 3.78 8.69
N TRP A 108 3.57 3.19 7.54
CA TRP A 108 2.85 1.93 7.44
C TRP A 108 3.79 0.89 6.84
N ASN A 109 4.03 -0.17 7.59
CA ASN A 109 4.93 -1.24 7.17
C ASN A 109 4.12 -2.42 6.67
N PHE A 110 4.40 -2.84 5.44
CA PHE A 110 3.77 -4.01 4.84
C PHE A 110 4.78 -5.15 4.81
N LEU A 111 4.28 -6.35 5.14
CA LEU A 111 5.13 -7.52 5.30
C LEU A 111 5.06 -8.40 4.07
N ARG A 112 6.22 -8.84 3.59
CA ARG A 112 6.36 -9.86 2.58
C ARG A 112 5.56 -9.59 1.31
N ALA A 113 5.68 -8.37 0.80
CA ALA A 113 5.02 -7.98 -0.43
C ALA A 113 5.72 -8.56 -1.66
N TYR A 114 4.95 -8.86 -2.68
CA TYR A 114 5.47 -9.26 -3.98
C TYR A 114 4.53 -8.80 -5.09
N PRO A 115 5.05 -8.51 -6.29
CA PRO A 115 4.21 -8.00 -7.36
C PRO A 115 3.34 -9.10 -7.96
N VAL A 116 2.07 -8.79 -8.17
CA VAL A 116 1.10 -9.71 -8.77
C VAL A 116 0.56 -9.20 -10.10
N LYS A 117 0.72 -7.90 -10.37
CA LYS A 117 0.25 -7.30 -11.61
C LYS A 117 1.12 -6.09 -11.94
N TRP A 118 1.48 -5.98 -13.19
CA TRP A 118 2.17 -4.79 -13.70
C TRP A 118 1.40 -4.23 -14.88
N THR A 119 1.16 -2.93 -14.87
CA THR A 119 0.47 -2.23 -15.95
C THR A 119 1.40 -1.16 -16.50
N GLY A 120 1.72 -1.28 -17.76
CA GLY A 120 2.56 -0.30 -18.44
C GLY A 120 1.79 0.94 -18.84
N PRO A 121 2.49 1.95 -19.35
CA PRO A 121 1.88 3.20 -19.78
C PRO A 121 1.08 3.03 -21.07
N ASP A 122 0.04 3.86 -21.23
CA ASP A 122 -0.58 4.07 -22.51
C ASP A 122 0.32 5.01 -23.31
N LEU A 123 0.74 4.57 -24.49
CA LEU A 123 1.67 5.35 -25.31
C LEU A 123 0.93 5.97 -26.48
N ARG A 124 0.95 7.29 -26.54
CA ARG A 124 0.30 8.07 -27.61
C ARG A 124 1.27 9.11 -28.13
N ALA A 125 1.62 9.00 -29.40
CA ALA A 125 2.60 9.91 -30.01
C ALA A 125 2.11 11.35 -30.10
N ALA A 126 0.79 11.56 -30.11
CA ALA A 126 0.20 12.89 -30.30
C ALA A 126 -0.02 13.67 -28.98
N THR A 127 0.27 13.08 -27.83
CA THR A 127 0.06 13.73 -26.54
C THR A 127 1.38 13.82 -25.77
N ALA A 128 1.52 14.90 -24.99
CA ALA A 128 2.69 15.14 -24.15
C ALA A 128 2.45 14.69 -22.72
N GLU A 129 1.80 13.55 -22.51
CA GLU A 129 1.54 12.98 -21.21
C GLU A 129 2.76 12.26 -20.67
N VAL A 130 2.91 12.31 -19.34
CA VAL A 130 3.97 11.54 -18.66
C VAL A 130 3.59 10.06 -18.70
N ALA A 131 4.49 9.24 -19.23
CA ALA A 131 4.33 7.80 -19.20
C ALA A 131 4.46 7.30 -17.76
N ALA A 132 3.48 6.54 -17.30
CA ALA A 132 3.46 6.02 -15.95
C ALA A 132 3.27 4.51 -15.94
N GLU A 133 3.89 3.84 -14.97
CA GLU A 133 3.69 2.42 -14.74
C GLU A 133 3.01 2.21 -13.40
N THR A 134 2.23 1.14 -13.29
CA THR A 134 1.51 0.77 -12.08
C THR A 134 1.83 -0.66 -11.72
N VAL A 135 2.13 -0.91 -10.46
CA VAL A 135 2.35 -2.27 -9.96
C VAL A 135 1.41 -2.53 -8.79
N GLU A 136 0.77 -3.70 -8.79
CA GLU A 136 0.00 -4.17 -7.64
C GLU A 136 0.81 -5.20 -6.89
N LEU A 137 0.84 -5.04 -5.59
CA LEU A 137 1.58 -5.92 -4.68
C LEU A 137 0.61 -6.61 -3.73
N ALA A 138 0.70 -7.93 -3.68
CA ALA A 138 0.09 -8.68 -2.58
C ALA A 138 1.04 -8.68 -1.40
N HIS A 139 0.50 -8.77 -0.19
CA HIS A 139 1.31 -8.76 1.03
C HIS A 139 0.66 -9.60 2.12
N ASP A 140 1.44 -9.92 3.14
CA ASP A 140 0.96 -10.72 4.28
C ASP A 140 0.35 -9.87 5.39
N GLY A 141 0.33 -8.56 5.23
CA GLY A 141 -0.35 -7.68 6.16
C GLY A 141 0.46 -6.48 6.60
N LEU A 142 -0.16 -5.66 7.44
CA LEU A 142 0.46 -4.51 8.06
C LEU A 142 1.11 -4.92 9.37
N SER A 143 2.33 -4.44 9.60
CA SER A 143 2.96 -4.55 10.90
C SER A 143 2.28 -3.59 11.88
N PRO A 144 1.98 -4.02 13.11
CA PRO A 144 1.27 -3.18 14.09
C PRO A 144 2.15 -2.12 14.75
N GLN A 145 3.20 -1.70 14.11
CA GLN A 145 4.07 -0.65 14.66
C GLN A 145 3.87 0.67 13.98
#